data_7018b203b9735934343646a54702757f
#
_entry.id   7018b203b9735934343646a54702757f
#
_cell.length_a   1.000
_cell.length_b   1.000
_cell.length_c   1.000
_cell.angle_alpha   90.00
_cell.angle_beta   90.00
_cell.angle_gamma   90.00
#
_symmetry.space_group_name_H-M   'P 1'
#
loop_
_entity.id
_entity.type
_entity.pdbx_description
1 polymer ?
#
loop_
_entity_poly.entity_id
_entity_poly.type
_entity_poly.pdbx_seq_one_letter_code
_entity_poly.pdbx_strand_id
1 'polypeptide(L)'
;MLYQNNSSDGYLWPKGYIPVKVDENLKVTNWETKALYDVIMMGIQQINDQTRVKLKPYSGEKDFIFITYSPDTSYGGLSPVGKKGGEQVIYITKVGRSVRTVIHELLHSLGFWHEQNRWDRDQYISINLDNVDNEWKYAFQIEPGTTATPYDYFSIMHYSNYAFSKNGNIVIASKKDSRELLGGQWLSKSDIQGINAAYWYNDGLPNINFKSELENNFAKLAKQQKVKQLVPQQPVGNGLFKIKINQTGKYLAIEGISKDNGARLVQWDYVNQLNHQFYIRNIDGVYTIQAAHSHLYINVAGQAVMDGSPVIQWQYANQDNVKWKLVYVNKNEGSKSGWAIQGVQSGSYMSLQSFSGNNNGEALVIKSRGYGDGAQESVQTFTFEKIGELPMSEKGLYQHSPHMLPKSKSK
;
A
#
# COMPACT_ATOMS: atom_id res chain seq x y z
N MET A 1 7.35 -25.17 3.12
CA MET A 1 8.24 -24.02 3.31
C MET A 1 9.61 -24.50 3.78
N LEU A 2 10.67 -24.06 3.10
CA LEU A 2 12.06 -24.43 3.39
C LEU A 2 12.70 -23.35 4.29
N TYR A 3 13.33 -23.76 5.38
CA TYR A 3 14.08 -22.86 6.25
C TYR A 3 15.38 -23.52 6.71
N GLN A 4 16.37 -22.72 7.10
CA GLN A 4 17.64 -23.19 7.58
C GLN A 4 17.60 -23.29 9.13
N ASN A 5 17.65 -24.52 9.60
CA ASN A 5 17.66 -24.81 11.04
C ASN A 5 19.08 -25.19 11.49
N ASN A 6 19.95 -24.18 11.63
CA ASN A 6 21.25 -24.39 12.28
C ASN A 6 21.29 -23.54 13.55
N SER A 7 21.04 -24.19 14.66
CA SER A 7 21.11 -23.58 16.00
C SER A 7 22.52 -23.07 16.38
N SER A 8 23.57 -23.54 15.70
CA SER A 8 24.95 -23.10 15.93
C SER A 8 25.32 -21.80 15.25
N ASP A 9 24.68 -21.42 14.13
CA ASP A 9 25.11 -20.31 13.28
C ASP A 9 24.15 -19.11 13.24
N GLY A 10 23.10 -19.12 14.06
CA GLY A 10 22.26 -17.94 14.28
C GLY A 10 21.33 -17.55 13.13
N TYR A 11 20.97 -18.45 12.22
CA TYR A 11 20.10 -18.14 11.07
C TYR A 11 18.66 -17.74 11.44
N LEU A 12 18.12 -18.28 12.52
CA LEU A 12 16.82 -17.85 13.04
C LEU A 12 17.00 -16.79 14.13
N TRP A 13 16.04 -15.89 14.23
CA TRP A 13 16.05 -14.83 15.24
C TRP A 13 15.69 -15.40 16.60
N PRO A 14 16.56 -15.26 17.63
CA PRO A 14 16.27 -15.76 18.96
C PRO A 14 15.25 -14.88 19.70
N LYS A 15 14.63 -15.44 20.74
CA LYS A 15 13.81 -14.71 21.73
C LYS A 15 12.49 -14.11 21.25
N GLY A 16 11.99 -14.49 20.09
CA GLY A 16 10.61 -14.22 19.69
C GLY A 16 10.29 -12.81 19.20
N TYR A 17 10.99 -11.77 19.62
CA TYR A 17 10.79 -10.40 19.17
C TYR A 17 11.92 -9.98 18.25
N ILE A 18 11.56 -9.61 17.02
CA ILE A 18 12.51 -9.23 15.98
C ILE A 18 12.43 -7.73 15.78
N PRO A 19 13.48 -6.97 16.10
CA PRO A 19 13.47 -5.52 15.95
C PRO A 19 13.49 -5.13 14.47
N VAL A 20 12.58 -4.24 14.08
CA VAL A 20 12.47 -3.71 12.71
C VAL A 20 12.49 -2.20 12.75
N LYS A 21 13.40 -1.60 12.01
CA LYS A 21 13.48 -0.18 11.74
C LYS A 21 13.00 0.05 10.32
N VAL A 22 11.99 0.87 10.16
CA VAL A 22 11.52 1.31 8.83
C VAL A 22 12.11 2.68 8.57
N ASP A 23 12.66 2.87 7.37
CA ASP A 23 13.27 4.14 6.99
C ASP A 23 12.26 5.30 7.10
N GLU A 24 12.56 6.23 7.97
CA GLU A 24 11.71 7.38 8.25
C GLU A 24 11.57 8.33 7.06
N ASN A 25 12.58 8.36 6.18
CA ASN A 25 12.53 9.16 4.96
C ASN A 25 11.39 8.70 4.03
N LEU A 26 10.95 7.45 4.13
CA LEU A 26 9.80 6.94 3.37
C LEU A 26 8.49 7.64 3.72
N LYS A 27 8.38 8.24 4.92
CA LYS A 27 7.20 9.00 5.35
C LYS A 27 7.08 10.36 4.69
N VAL A 28 8.20 10.96 4.28
CA VAL A 28 8.29 12.41 4.06
C VAL A 28 8.70 12.82 2.64
N THR A 29 9.35 11.93 1.85
CA THR A 29 10.06 12.38 0.64
C THR A 29 9.16 12.54 -0.59
N ASN A 30 8.25 11.63 -0.85
CA ASN A 30 7.26 11.76 -1.92
C ASN A 30 6.14 10.72 -1.76
N TRP A 31 5.11 10.78 -2.61
CA TRP A 31 3.98 9.86 -2.55
C TRP A 31 4.38 8.40 -2.81
N GLU A 32 5.38 8.16 -3.66
CA GLU A 32 5.85 6.81 -3.96
C GLU A 32 6.46 6.16 -2.72
N THR A 33 7.30 6.89 -1.99
CA THR A 33 7.90 6.42 -0.75
C THR A 33 6.89 6.31 0.38
N LYS A 34 5.91 7.24 0.46
CA LYS A 34 4.84 7.14 1.46
C LYS A 34 3.94 5.93 1.21
N ALA A 35 3.55 5.68 -0.03
CA ALA A 35 2.79 4.49 -0.38
C ALA A 35 3.58 3.21 -0.08
N LEU A 36 4.90 3.23 -0.27
CA LEU A 36 5.78 2.15 0.14
C LEU A 36 5.81 1.98 1.66
N TYR A 37 5.90 3.07 2.43
CA TYR A 37 5.84 3.01 3.88
C TYR A 37 4.55 2.31 4.37
N ASP A 38 3.40 2.70 3.83
CA ASP A 38 2.11 2.09 4.20
C ASP A 38 2.08 0.59 3.85
N VAL A 39 2.62 0.20 2.70
CA VAL A 39 2.74 -1.20 2.26
C VAL A 39 3.67 -2.00 3.19
N ILE A 40 4.79 -1.41 3.63
CA ILE A 40 5.71 -2.02 4.60
C ILE A 40 4.99 -2.26 5.93
N MET A 41 4.29 -1.26 6.43
CA MET A 41 3.54 -1.38 7.68
C MET A 41 2.48 -2.48 7.63
N MET A 42 1.77 -2.60 6.49
CA MET A 42 0.79 -3.67 6.28
C MET A 42 1.44 -5.05 6.25
N GLY A 43 2.58 -5.21 5.57
CA GLY A 43 3.31 -6.48 5.52
C GLY A 43 3.81 -6.94 6.90
N ILE A 44 4.37 -6.02 7.68
CA ILE A 44 4.79 -6.28 9.06
C ILE A 44 3.60 -6.73 9.91
N GLN A 45 2.48 -6.01 9.84
CA GLN A 45 1.30 -6.31 10.64
C GLN A 45 0.71 -7.68 10.28
N GLN A 46 0.67 -8.05 9.00
CA GLN A 46 0.18 -9.37 8.58
C GLN A 46 1.01 -10.52 9.17
N ILE A 47 2.34 -10.39 9.20
CA ILE A 47 3.20 -11.39 9.86
C ILE A 47 2.87 -11.48 11.35
N ASN A 48 2.74 -10.34 12.03
CA ASN A 48 2.42 -10.30 13.45
C ASN A 48 1.06 -10.93 13.77
N ASP A 49 0.05 -10.71 12.93
CA ASP A 49 -1.32 -11.18 13.16
C ASP A 49 -1.49 -12.67 12.88
N GLN A 50 -0.77 -13.18 11.86
CA GLN A 50 -1.03 -14.52 11.33
C GLN A 50 -0.03 -15.58 11.80
N THR A 51 1.10 -15.17 12.40
CA THR A 51 2.18 -16.09 12.76
C THR A 51 2.65 -15.91 14.20
N ARG A 52 3.48 -16.86 14.66
CA ARG A 52 4.18 -16.78 15.96
C ARG A 52 5.33 -15.76 15.95
N VAL A 53 5.80 -15.34 14.79
CA VAL A 53 6.83 -14.30 14.68
C VAL A 53 6.24 -12.97 15.12
N LYS A 54 7.00 -12.21 15.93
CA LYS A 54 6.62 -10.90 16.43
C LYS A 54 7.68 -9.88 16.04
N LEU A 55 7.38 -9.15 14.99
CA LEU A 55 8.15 -7.99 14.55
C LEU A 55 7.80 -6.80 15.45
N LYS A 56 8.77 -6.18 16.07
CA LYS A 56 8.58 -5.00 16.94
C LYS A 56 9.35 -3.80 16.45
N PRO A 57 8.92 -2.57 16.73
CA PRO A 57 9.71 -1.39 16.42
C PRO A 57 11.08 -1.45 17.07
N TYR A 58 12.11 -1.07 16.28
CA TYR A 58 13.48 -0.92 16.77
C TYR A 58 13.55 0.10 17.91
N SER A 59 14.27 -0.22 18.97
CA SER A 59 14.44 0.61 20.17
C SER A 59 15.89 0.68 20.67
N GLY A 60 16.87 0.41 19.77
CA GLY A 60 18.30 0.46 20.09
C GLY A 60 18.96 -0.92 20.16
N GLU A 61 18.31 -1.97 19.68
CA GLU A 61 18.89 -3.32 19.66
C GLU A 61 20.11 -3.38 18.74
N LYS A 62 21.11 -4.22 19.14
CA LYS A 62 22.32 -4.44 18.33
C LYS A 62 22.00 -5.06 16.98
N ASP A 63 21.13 -6.05 16.96
CA ASP A 63 20.73 -6.81 15.78
C ASP A 63 19.30 -6.43 15.39
N PHE A 64 19.10 -5.94 14.17
CA PHE A 64 17.78 -5.52 13.69
C PHE A 64 17.68 -5.56 12.17
N ILE A 65 16.46 -5.60 11.67
CA ILE A 65 16.13 -5.47 10.25
C ILE A 65 15.89 -3.99 9.94
N PHE A 66 16.55 -3.45 8.93
CA PHE A 66 16.30 -2.11 8.40
C PHE A 66 15.63 -2.21 7.03
N ILE A 67 14.41 -1.65 6.88
CA ILE A 67 13.66 -1.68 5.62
C ILE A 67 13.71 -0.30 4.99
N THR A 68 14.22 -0.23 3.76
CA THR A 68 14.35 1.01 3.00
C THR A 68 14.02 0.82 1.52
N TYR A 69 14.02 1.91 0.77
CA TYR A 69 13.78 1.95 -0.67
C TYR A 69 15.08 1.80 -1.47
N SER A 70 14.97 1.08 -2.60
CA SER A 70 16.01 1.10 -3.64
C SER A 70 15.42 1.60 -4.96
N PRO A 71 16.09 2.50 -5.68
CA PRO A 71 15.67 2.95 -7.00
C PRO A 71 15.88 1.90 -8.11
N ASP A 72 16.52 0.78 -7.82
CA ASP A 72 16.71 -0.32 -8.75
C ASP A 72 15.35 -0.87 -9.23
N THR A 73 15.25 -1.22 -10.50
CA THR A 73 14.05 -1.78 -11.13
C THR A 73 14.26 -3.18 -11.68
N SER A 74 15.45 -3.76 -11.50
CA SER A 74 15.78 -5.11 -11.98
C SER A 74 15.18 -6.21 -11.10
N TYR A 75 14.76 -5.87 -9.86
CA TYR A 75 14.13 -6.80 -8.91
C TYR A 75 13.03 -6.09 -8.13
N GLY A 76 12.14 -6.88 -7.50
CA GLY A 76 11.07 -6.33 -6.66
C GLY A 76 11.52 -5.96 -5.25
N GLY A 77 12.33 -6.83 -4.65
CA GLY A 77 12.92 -6.65 -3.33
C GLY A 77 14.21 -7.44 -3.20
N LEU A 78 14.97 -7.15 -2.17
CA LEU A 78 16.23 -7.84 -1.86
C LEU A 78 16.41 -7.93 -0.35
N SER A 79 16.64 -9.14 0.14
CA SER A 79 16.86 -9.42 1.56
C SER A 79 17.94 -10.49 1.74
N PRO A 80 18.80 -10.38 2.76
CA PRO A 80 19.62 -11.51 3.19
C PRO A 80 18.72 -12.60 3.80
N VAL A 81 19.12 -13.87 3.61
CA VAL A 81 18.40 -14.99 4.21
C VAL A 81 18.89 -15.25 5.62
N GLY A 82 17.99 -15.20 6.60
CA GLY A 82 18.26 -15.41 8.01
C GLY A 82 18.94 -14.24 8.71
N LYS A 83 19.10 -14.39 10.02
CA LYS A 83 19.79 -13.41 10.88
C LYS A 83 21.28 -13.34 10.56
N LYS A 84 21.78 -12.17 10.24
CA LYS A 84 23.20 -11.92 9.95
C LYS A 84 23.95 -11.25 11.10
N GLY A 85 23.22 -10.65 12.04
CA GLY A 85 23.81 -9.82 13.11
C GLY A 85 24.03 -8.38 12.66
N GLY A 86 23.96 -7.44 13.62
CA GLY A 86 24.00 -6.02 13.34
C GLY A 86 22.76 -5.51 12.58
N GLU A 87 22.92 -4.42 11.86
CA GLU A 87 21.91 -3.94 10.91
C GLU A 87 21.92 -4.80 9.65
N GLN A 88 20.76 -5.41 9.33
CA GLN A 88 20.58 -6.08 8.03
C GLN A 88 19.48 -5.40 7.22
N VAL A 89 19.83 -5.04 5.98
CA VAL A 89 18.96 -4.20 5.15
C VAL A 89 18.09 -5.04 4.25
N ILE A 90 16.80 -4.69 4.23
CA ILE A 90 15.84 -5.10 3.19
C ILE A 90 15.60 -3.93 2.28
N TYR A 91 15.82 -4.13 0.98
CA TYR A 91 15.48 -3.16 -0.05
C TYR A 91 14.14 -3.53 -0.69
N ILE A 92 13.23 -2.56 -0.79
CA ILE A 92 12.01 -2.66 -1.58
C ILE A 92 12.11 -1.64 -2.71
N THR A 93 11.87 -2.07 -3.93
CA THR A 93 12.02 -1.23 -5.11
C THR A 93 10.68 -0.66 -5.57
N LYS A 94 10.73 0.22 -6.57
CA LYS A 94 9.52 0.76 -7.21
C LYS A 94 8.62 -0.34 -7.79
N VAL A 95 9.21 -1.31 -8.47
CA VAL A 95 8.47 -2.43 -9.11
C VAL A 95 7.96 -3.46 -8.11
N GLY A 96 8.60 -3.57 -6.94
CA GLY A 96 8.22 -4.47 -5.85
C GLY A 96 7.32 -3.86 -4.78
N ARG A 97 6.76 -2.70 -5.01
CA ARG A 97 5.91 -1.99 -4.04
C ARG A 97 4.56 -2.68 -3.84
N SER A 98 4.59 -3.80 -3.15
CA SER A 98 3.40 -4.58 -2.79
C SER A 98 3.57 -5.21 -1.41
N VAL A 99 2.45 -5.46 -0.72
CA VAL A 99 2.44 -6.18 0.56
C VAL A 99 3.05 -7.57 0.39
N ARG A 100 2.79 -8.22 -0.74
CA ARG A 100 3.40 -9.51 -1.11
C ARG A 100 4.93 -9.46 -1.06
N THR A 101 5.54 -8.50 -1.74
CA THR A 101 7.00 -8.37 -1.79
C THR A 101 7.56 -8.10 -0.39
N VAL A 102 6.94 -7.22 0.38
CA VAL A 102 7.40 -6.92 1.75
C VAL A 102 7.38 -8.18 2.62
N ILE A 103 6.30 -8.96 2.59
CA ILE A 103 6.22 -10.22 3.34
C ILE A 103 7.29 -11.20 2.84
N HIS A 104 7.46 -11.34 1.53
CA HIS A 104 8.45 -12.22 0.92
C HIS A 104 9.88 -11.89 1.40
N GLU A 105 10.28 -10.62 1.34
CA GLU A 105 11.60 -10.19 1.78
C GLU A 105 11.79 -10.32 3.31
N LEU A 106 10.75 -10.04 4.08
CA LEU A 106 10.77 -10.30 5.52
C LEU A 106 10.97 -11.79 5.82
N LEU A 107 10.32 -12.68 5.08
CA LEU A 107 10.50 -14.12 5.27
C LEU A 107 11.91 -14.56 4.92
N HIS A 108 12.56 -13.98 3.91
CA HIS A 108 13.99 -14.20 3.70
C HIS A 108 14.80 -13.79 4.93
N SER A 109 14.63 -12.57 5.43
CA SER A 109 15.30 -12.12 6.66
C SER A 109 15.02 -13.02 7.87
N LEU A 110 13.88 -13.68 7.91
CA LEU A 110 13.49 -14.64 8.94
C LEU A 110 14.05 -16.05 8.73
N GLY A 111 14.81 -16.29 7.67
CA GLY A 111 15.50 -17.56 7.42
C GLY A 111 14.85 -18.48 6.41
N PHE A 112 13.83 -18.02 5.67
CA PHE A 112 13.13 -18.84 4.69
C PHE A 112 13.70 -18.67 3.29
N TRP A 113 13.94 -19.81 2.62
CA TRP A 113 14.31 -19.91 1.22
C TRP A 113 13.07 -20.00 0.33
N HIS A 114 13.29 -19.90 -0.97
CA HIS A 114 12.21 -20.09 -1.92
C HIS A 114 11.72 -21.54 -1.94
N GLU A 115 10.42 -21.74 -2.16
CA GLU A 115 9.80 -23.05 -2.14
C GLU A 115 10.30 -23.94 -3.29
N GLN A 116 10.55 -23.38 -4.49
CA GLN A 116 11.11 -24.12 -5.64
C GLN A 116 12.59 -24.51 -5.47
N ASN A 117 13.27 -24.03 -4.44
CA ASN A 117 14.64 -24.44 -4.11
C ASN A 117 14.72 -25.61 -3.12
N ARG A 118 13.59 -26.17 -2.72
CA ARG A 118 13.52 -27.33 -1.81
C ARG A 118 14.20 -28.55 -2.43
N TRP A 119 14.80 -29.36 -1.58
CA TRP A 119 15.47 -30.61 -1.97
C TRP A 119 14.53 -31.63 -2.64
N ASP A 120 13.22 -31.62 -2.29
CA ASP A 120 12.20 -32.54 -2.81
C ASP A 120 11.39 -31.95 -3.99
N ARG A 121 11.69 -30.71 -4.43
CA ARG A 121 10.93 -29.99 -5.45
C ARG A 121 10.72 -30.74 -6.76
N ASP A 122 11.70 -31.55 -7.16
CA ASP A 122 11.65 -32.31 -8.43
C ASP A 122 10.59 -33.42 -8.44
N GLN A 123 9.97 -33.71 -7.28
CA GLN A 123 8.77 -34.55 -7.23
C GLN A 123 7.50 -33.78 -7.65
N TYR A 124 7.50 -32.46 -7.54
CA TYR A 124 6.32 -31.60 -7.68
C TYR A 124 6.35 -30.71 -8.91
N ILE A 125 7.53 -30.22 -9.30
CA ILE A 125 7.70 -29.28 -10.41
C ILE A 125 8.74 -29.78 -11.41
N SER A 126 8.63 -29.28 -12.64
CA SER A 126 9.69 -29.34 -13.65
C SER A 126 10.19 -27.93 -13.92
N ILE A 127 11.51 -27.79 -14.13
CA ILE A 127 12.15 -26.50 -14.42
C ILE A 127 12.84 -26.60 -15.77
N ASN A 128 12.44 -25.73 -16.70
CA ASN A 128 13.07 -25.65 -18.02
C ASN A 128 14.12 -24.50 -18.01
N LEU A 129 15.37 -24.85 -17.71
CA LEU A 129 16.49 -23.91 -17.69
C LEU A 129 16.90 -23.38 -19.07
N ASP A 130 16.41 -23.95 -20.17
CA ASP A 130 16.64 -23.43 -21.52
C ASP A 130 15.88 -22.14 -21.77
N ASN A 131 14.82 -21.90 -20.99
CA ASN A 131 14.07 -20.64 -21.01
C ASN A 131 14.64 -19.55 -20.09
N VAL A 132 15.74 -19.82 -19.37
CA VAL A 132 16.38 -18.89 -18.41
C VAL A 132 17.73 -18.44 -18.95
N ASP A 133 18.05 -17.15 -18.81
CA ASP A 133 19.37 -16.65 -19.11
C ASP A 133 20.43 -17.27 -18.20
N ASN A 134 21.63 -17.52 -18.75
CA ASN A 134 22.67 -18.25 -18.04
C ASN A 134 23.06 -17.60 -16.70
N GLU A 135 23.00 -16.28 -16.63
CA GLU A 135 23.31 -15.51 -15.42
C GLU A 135 22.32 -15.75 -14.28
N TRP A 136 21.08 -16.19 -14.58
CA TRP A 136 20.03 -16.38 -13.57
C TRP A 136 19.77 -17.85 -13.23
N LYS A 137 20.45 -18.82 -13.88
CA LYS A 137 20.23 -20.25 -13.62
C LYS A 137 20.53 -20.67 -12.19
N TYR A 138 21.42 -19.95 -11.50
CA TYR A 138 21.72 -20.20 -10.08
C TYR A 138 20.51 -20.02 -9.17
N ALA A 139 19.55 -19.16 -9.53
CA ALA A 139 18.33 -18.92 -8.74
C ALA A 139 17.43 -20.17 -8.61
N PHE A 140 17.71 -21.20 -9.41
CA PHE A 140 16.98 -22.47 -9.42
C PHE A 140 17.77 -23.62 -8.80
N GLN A 141 18.85 -23.37 -8.11
CA GLN A 141 19.60 -24.38 -7.38
C GLN A 141 18.81 -24.86 -6.16
N ILE A 142 19.04 -26.12 -5.78
CA ILE A 142 18.49 -26.65 -4.52
C ILE A 142 19.28 -26.04 -3.36
N GLU A 143 18.55 -25.52 -2.39
CA GLU A 143 19.13 -24.94 -1.20
C GLU A 143 19.06 -25.91 -0.01
N PRO A 144 20.09 -25.95 0.84
CA PRO A 144 20.06 -26.76 2.05
C PRO A 144 19.05 -26.22 3.05
N GLY A 145 18.37 -27.11 3.76
CA GLY A 145 17.44 -26.69 4.81
C GLY A 145 16.46 -27.76 5.24
N THR A 146 15.60 -27.39 6.18
CA THR A 146 14.55 -28.25 6.76
C THR A 146 13.21 -27.85 6.18
N THR A 147 12.39 -28.83 5.80
CA THR A 147 11.01 -28.61 5.36
C THR A 147 10.04 -29.01 6.45
N ALA A 148 9.23 -28.08 6.91
CA ALA A 148 8.25 -28.32 7.98
C ALA A 148 6.84 -28.63 7.46
N THR A 149 6.61 -28.51 6.15
CA THR A 149 5.31 -28.67 5.52
C THR A 149 5.42 -29.42 4.19
N PRO A 150 4.35 -30.06 3.71
CA PRO A 150 4.30 -30.52 2.32
C PRO A 150 4.64 -29.41 1.33
N TYR A 151 5.02 -29.78 0.09
CA TYR A 151 5.29 -28.82 -0.96
C TYR A 151 4.05 -27.98 -1.28
N ASP A 152 4.24 -26.66 -1.39
CA ASP A 152 3.13 -25.73 -1.58
C ASP A 152 3.32 -24.89 -2.86
N TYR A 153 2.56 -25.21 -3.89
CA TYR A 153 2.54 -24.47 -5.16
C TYR A 153 2.11 -23.01 -5.02
N PHE A 154 1.35 -22.71 -3.97
CA PHE A 154 0.79 -21.36 -3.68
C PHE A 154 1.51 -20.64 -2.55
N SER A 155 2.67 -21.13 -2.13
CA SER A 155 3.51 -20.43 -1.16
C SER A 155 3.87 -19.04 -1.67
N ILE A 156 3.84 -18.04 -0.77
CA ILE A 156 4.34 -16.70 -1.08
C ILE A 156 5.84 -16.73 -1.42
N MET A 157 6.56 -17.76 -1.00
CA MET A 157 7.99 -17.98 -1.29
C MET A 157 8.22 -18.79 -2.57
N HIS A 158 7.18 -19.15 -3.33
CA HIS A 158 7.31 -19.83 -4.60
C HIS A 158 7.39 -18.84 -5.76
N TYR A 159 8.33 -19.06 -6.71
CA TYR A 159 8.37 -18.31 -7.96
C TYR A 159 7.14 -18.57 -8.82
N SER A 160 6.79 -17.60 -9.66
CA SER A 160 5.79 -17.79 -10.70
C SER A 160 6.30 -18.71 -11.83
N ASN A 161 5.38 -19.21 -12.65
CA ASN A 161 5.71 -20.03 -13.81
C ASN A 161 6.72 -19.38 -14.78
N TYR A 162 6.76 -18.04 -14.83
CA TYR A 162 7.54 -17.27 -15.80
C TYR A 162 8.75 -16.54 -15.18
N ALA A 163 9.05 -16.81 -13.91
CA ALA A 163 10.18 -16.18 -13.24
C ALA A 163 11.48 -16.39 -14.02
N PHE A 164 12.21 -15.28 -14.27
CA PHE A 164 13.46 -15.25 -15.06
C PHE A 164 13.35 -15.78 -16.51
N SER A 165 12.14 -15.80 -17.08
CA SER A 165 11.95 -16.21 -18.46
C SER A 165 12.55 -15.20 -19.43
N LYS A 166 13.53 -15.62 -20.24
CA LYS A 166 14.17 -14.77 -21.27
C LYS A 166 13.34 -14.59 -22.54
N ASN A 167 12.34 -15.42 -22.74
CA ASN A 167 11.57 -15.53 -24.01
C ASN A 167 10.05 -15.53 -23.79
N GLY A 168 9.58 -15.31 -22.54
CA GLY A 168 8.16 -15.35 -22.19
C GLY A 168 7.56 -16.75 -22.09
N ASN A 169 8.36 -17.80 -22.21
CA ASN A 169 7.89 -19.18 -22.07
C ASN A 169 7.92 -19.62 -20.60
N ILE A 170 7.16 -20.68 -20.29
CA ILE A 170 7.12 -21.27 -18.96
C ILE A 170 8.51 -21.79 -18.57
N VAL A 171 8.98 -21.37 -17.41
CA VAL A 171 10.21 -21.84 -16.77
C VAL A 171 9.91 -22.91 -15.73
N ILE A 172 8.89 -22.71 -14.90
CA ILE A 172 8.48 -23.68 -13.87
C ILE A 172 7.07 -24.15 -14.17
N ALA A 173 6.88 -25.47 -14.22
CA ALA A 173 5.55 -26.07 -14.37
C ALA A 173 5.27 -27.08 -13.25
N SER A 174 4.04 -27.09 -12.74
CA SER A 174 3.56 -28.14 -11.84
C SER A 174 3.49 -29.49 -12.57
N LYS A 175 3.97 -30.55 -11.93
CA LYS A 175 3.82 -31.93 -12.45
C LYS A 175 2.41 -32.48 -12.28
N LYS A 176 1.60 -31.83 -11.45
CA LYS A 176 0.19 -32.16 -11.24
C LYS A 176 -0.69 -31.64 -12.38
N ASP A 177 -0.52 -30.38 -12.74
CA ASP A 177 -1.16 -29.73 -13.89
C ASP A 177 -0.22 -28.62 -14.40
N SER A 178 0.32 -28.78 -15.61
CA SER A 178 1.28 -27.83 -16.19
C SER A 178 0.71 -26.41 -16.41
N ARG A 179 -0.62 -26.25 -16.34
CA ARG A 179 -1.32 -24.95 -16.44
C ARG A 179 -1.55 -24.30 -15.07
N GLU A 180 -1.25 -24.99 -13.97
CA GLU A 180 -1.41 -24.46 -12.63
C GLU A 180 -0.53 -23.24 -12.43
N LEU A 181 -1.13 -22.12 -11.98
CA LEU A 181 -0.39 -20.90 -11.67
C LEU A 181 0.31 -21.07 -10.33
N LEU A 182 1.62 -20.83 -10.34
CA LEU A 182 2.49 -21.00 -9.19
C LEU A 182 2.76 -19.65 -8.50
N GLY A 183 3.04 -19.72 -7.21
CA GLY A 183 3.36 -18.56 -6.37
C GLY A 183 2.14 -17.86 -5.78
N GLY A 184 2.16 -17.66 -4.45
CA GLY A 184 1.09 -17.01 -3.69
C GLY A 184 1.14 -15.48 -3.72
N GLN A 185 -0.01 -14.84 -3.54
CA GLN A 185 -0.10 -13.40 -3.32
C GLN A 185 -0.12 -13.05 -1.83
N TRP A 186 -0.46 -14.01 -0.98
CA TRP A 186 -0.60 -13.90 0.47
C TRP A 186 0.03 -15.12 1.14
N LEU A 187 0.25 -15.05 2.47
CA LEU A 187 0.67 -16.22 3.24
C LEU A 187 -0.37 -17.33 3.08
N SER A 188 0.08 -18.48 2.58
CA SER A 188 -0.73 -19.70 2.54
C SER A 188 -0.86 -20.31 3.94
N LYS A 189 -1.75 -21.29 4.11
CA LYS A 189 -1.81 -22.08 5.35
C LYS A 189 -0.51 -22.80 5.62
N SER A 190 0.15 -23.33 4.60
CA SER A 190 1.44 -24.01 4.70
C SER A 190 2.56 -23.04 5.05
N ASP A 191 2.52 -21.80 4.53
CA ASP A 191 3.47 -20.76 4.91
C ASP A 191 3.37 -20.46 6.41
N ILE A 192 2.15 -20.22 6.92
CA ILE A 192 1.89 -19.95 8.34
C ILE A 192 2.35 -21.14 9.21
N GLN A 193 2.04 -22.37 8.79
CA GLN A 193 2.47 -23.58 9.52
C GLN A 193 4.00 -23.71 9.54
N GLY A 194 4.66 -23.46 8.41
CA GLY A 194 6.12 -23.51 8.30
C GLY A 194 6.82 -22.47 9.17
N ILE A 195 6.31 -21.23 9.16
CA ILE A 195 6.81 -20.15 10.03
C ILE A 195 6.63 -20.53 11.50
N ASN A 196 5.45 -21.00 11.88
CA ASN A 196 5.14 -21.37 13.26
C ASN A 196 5.94 -22.59 13.73
N ALA A 197 6.31 -23.50 12.84
CA ALA A 197 7.19 -24.61 13.16
C ALA A 197 8.64 -24.16 13.38
N ALA A 198 9.14 -23.24 12.54
CA ALA A 198 10.49 -22.69 12.71
C ALA A 198 10.63 -21.85 13.98
N TYR A 199 9.58 -21.13 14.35
CA TYR A 199 9.52 -20.23 15.52
C TYR A 199 8.63 -20.79 16.63
N TRP A 200 8.66 -22.10 16.86
CA TRP A 200 7.82 -22.82 17.84
C TRP A 200 7.96 -22.28 19.27
N TYR A 201 9.14 -21.77 19.63
CA TYR A 201 9.45 -21.19 20.95
C TYR A 201 8.81 -19.83 21.21
N ASN A 202 8.09 -19.26 20.23
CA ASN A 202 7.37 -17.99 20.35
C ASN A 202 5.91 -18.18 20.80
N ASP A 203 5.55 -19.37 21.26
CA ASP A 203 4.20 -19.62 21.79
C ASP A 203 3.91 -18.74 23.00
N GLY A 204 2.73 -18.14 22.98
CA GLY A 204 2.26 -17.28 24.07
C GLY A 204 2.77 -15.84 24.05
N LEU A 205 3.55 -15.43 23.04
CA LEU A 205 3.90 -14.03 22.89
C LEU A 205 2.66 -13.21 22.52
N PRO A 206 2.43 -12.04 23.17
CA PRO A 206 1.32 -11.19 22.83
C PRO A 206 1.45 -10.65 21.40
N ASN A 207 0.32 -10.46 20.74
CA ASN A 207 0.33 -9.81 19.44
C ASN A 207 0.81 -8.36 19.55
N ILE A 208 1.54 -7.89 18.54
CA ILE A 208 2.10 -6.55 18.50
C ILE A 208 1.38 -5.75 17.42
N ASN A 209 0.73 -4.66 17.80
CA ASN A 209 0.35 -3.64 16.85
C ASN A 209 1.57 -2.73 16.58
N PHE A 210 2.33 -3.09 15.56
CA PHE A 210 3.60 -2.45 15.22
C PHE A 210 3.45 -0.92 15.05
N LYS A 211 2.40 -0.48 14.37
CA LYS A 211 2.14 0.94 14.16
C LYS A 211 1.93 1.69 15.47
N SER A 212 1.08 1.15 16.35
CA SER A 212 0.81 1.79 17.65
C SER A 212 2.04 1.82 18.55
N GLU A 213 2.84 0.75 18.55
CA GLU A 213 4.10 0.74 19.32
C GLU A 213 5.12 1.72 18.76
N LEU A 214 5.23 1.83 17.44
CA LEU A 214 6.10 2.80 16.79
C LEU A 214 5.71 4.24 17.16
N GLU A 215 4.42 4.57 17.09
CA GLU A 215 3.88 5.88 17.50
C GLU A 215 4.14 6.17 18.97
N ASN A 216 3.98 5.19 19.86
CA ASN A 216 4.28 5.33 21.29
C ASN A 216 5.77 5.56 21.55
N ASN A 217 6.66 4.89 20.82
CA ASN A 217 8.10 5.08 20.95
C ASN A 217 8.49 6.50 20.51
N PHE A 218 7.95 7.02 19.40
CA PHE A 218 8.14 8.41 19.00
C PHE A 218 7.62 9.40 20.03
N ALA A 219 6.45 9.16 20.61
CA ALA A 219 5.91 10.03 21.65
C ALA A 219 6.81 10.05 22.91
N LYS A 220 7.42 8.95 23.28
CA LYS A 220 8.40 8.88 24.39
C LYS A 220 9.68 9.66 24.07
N LEU A 221 10.24 9.49 22.86
CA LEU A 221 11.44 10.19 22.40
C LEU A 221 11.19 11.71 22.29
N ALA A 222 10.05 12.10 21.76
CA ALA A 222 9.64 13.51 21.66
C ALA A 222 9.51 14.18 23.03
N LYS A 223 9.00 13.47 24.04
CA LYS A 223 8.95 13.99 25.42
C LYS A 223 10.35 14.18 26.01
N GLN A 224 11.30 13.31 25.68
CA GLN A 224 12.69 13.41 26.15
C GLN A 224 13.48 14.53 25.46
N GLN A 225 13.17 14.85 24.19
CA GLN A 225 13.93 15.80 23.38
C GLN A 225 13.28 17.18 23.21
N LYS A 226 12.10 17.47 23.82
CA LYS A 226 11.32 18.72 23.60
C LYS A 226 11.11 19.05 22.10
N VAL A 227 11.00 18.04 21.24
CA VAL A 227 10.73 18.24 19.82
C VAL A 227 9.27 18.68 19.65
N LYS A 228 9.05 19.77 18.93
CA LYS A 228 7.72 20.26 18.57
C LYS A 228 6.95 19.16 17.84
N GLN A 229 5.96 18.59 18.49
CA GLN A 229 5.13 17.50 17.97
C GLN A 229 4.40 17.98 16.71
N LEU A 230 4.68 17.35 15.57
CA LEU A 230 3.78 17.40 14.42
C LEU A 230 2.52 16.62 14.82
N VAL A 231 1.46 17.34 15.14
CA VAL A 231 0.18 16.72 15.49
C VAL A 231 -0.30 15.93 14.29
N PRO A 232 -0.56 14.60 14.42
CA PRO A 232 -1.14 13.83 13.32
C PRO A 232 -2.48 14.48 12.94
N GLN A 233 -2.64 14.85 11.68
CA GLN A 233 -3.92 15.39 11.22
C GLN A 233 -4.97 14.28 11.31
N GLN A 234 -6.07 14.55 12.01
CA GLN A 234 -7.19 13.65 12.10
C GLN A 234 -7.76 13.41 10.69
N PRO A 235 -8.08 12.16 10.30
CA PRO A 235 -8.66 11.90 9.00
C PRO A 235 -9.96 12.69 8.82
N VAL A 236 -10.23 13.12 7.58
CA VAL A 236 -11.49 13.79 7.24
C VAL A 236 -12.63 12.82 7.51
N GLY A 237 -13.50 13.17 8.46
CA GLY A 237 -14.66 12.35 8.83
C GLY A 237 -15.80 12.48 7.82
N ASN A 238 -16.87 11.73 8.06
CA ASN A 238 -18.10 11.82 7.28
C ASN A 238 -18.85 13.16 7.56
N GLY A 239 -19.50 13.71 6.55
CA GLY A 239 -20.30 14.91 6.72
C GLY A 239 -20.53 15.71 5.45
N LEU A 240 -21.07 16.92 5.60
CA LEU A 240 -21.22 17.93 4.56
C LEU A 240 -20.10 18.95 4.70
N PHE A 241 -19.39 19.21 3.59
CA PHE A 241 -18.21 20.07 3.56
C PHE A 241 -18.25 21.06 2.41
N LYS A 242 -17.58 22.19 2.61
CA LYS A 242 -17.01 22.98 1.53
C LYS A 242 -15.51 22.69 1.45
N ILE A 243 -14.97 22.64 0.24
CA ILE A 243 -13.59 22.22 0.02
C ILE A 243 -12.81 23.36 -0.60
N LYS A 244 -11.87 23.90 0.16
CA LYS A 244 -11.04 25.05 -0.25
C LYS A 244 -9.76 24.58 -0.90
N ILE A 245 -9.40 25.19 -2.02
CA ILE A 245 -8.10 25.02 -2.67
C ILE A 245 -7.10 25.94 -1.99
N ASN A 246 -6.08 25.38 -1.35
CA ASN A 246 -5.19 26.16 -0.49
C ASN A 246 -4.33 27.17 -1.27
N GLN A 247 -3.96 26.85 -2.50
CA GLN A 247 -3.12 27.68 -3.36
C GLN A 247 -3.83 28.98 -3.77
N THR A 248 -5.09 28.86 -4.20
CA THR A 248 -5.86 29.99 -4.73
C THR A 248 -6.77 30.66 -3.69
N GLY A 249 -7.13 29.93 -2.64
CA GLY A 249 -8.12 30.36 -1.65
C GLY A 249 -9.57 30.20 -2.10
N LYS A 250 -9.80 29.78 -3.35
CA LYS A 250 -11.12 29.48 -3.93
C LYS A 250 -11.62 28.11 -3.48
N TYR A 251 -12.87 27.81 -3.81
CA TYR A 251 -13.53 26.57 -3.41
C TYR A 251 -13.90 25.71 -4.61
N LEU A 252 -14.02 24.42 -4.40
CA LEU A 252 -14.58 23.52 -5.40
C LEU A 252 -16.05 23.83 -5.60
N ALA A 253 -16.47 23.80 -6.87
CA ALA A 253 -17.87 24.00 -7.28
C ALA A 253 -18.19 23.18 -8.51
N ILE A 254 -19.46 22.82 -8.70
CA ILE A 254 -19.94 22.30 -9.99
C ILE A 254 -20.31 23.47 -10.89
N GLU A 255 -19.73 23.46 -12.08
CA GLU A 255 -19.92 24.51 -13.09
C GLU A 255 -21.39 24.69 -13.45
N GLY A 256 -21.83 25.95 -13.55
CA GLY A 256 -23.17 26.32 -13.98
C GLY A 256 -24.31 25.84 -13.07
N ILE A 257 -24.02 25.35 -11.84
CA ILE A 257 -24.98 24.70 -10.94
C ILE A 257 -25.69 23.52 -11.63
N SER A 258 -25.06 22.93 -12.65
CA SER A 258 -25.64 21.85 -13.47
C SER A 258 -25.94 20.62 -12.61
N LYS A 259 -27.07 19.96 -12.90
CA LYS A 259 -27.43 18.66 -12.33
C LYS A 259 -27.17 17.48 -13.27
N ASP A 260 -26.56 17.75 -14.42
CA ASP A 260 -26.33 16.74 -15.46
C ASP A 260 -25.02 15.97 -15.23
N ASN A 261 -25.00 14.74 -15.69
CA ASN A 261 -23.77 13.97 -15.81
C ASN A 261 -22.78 14.69 -16.73
N GLY A 262 -21.50 14.70 -16.36
CA GLY A 262 -20.45 15.31 -17.17
C GLY A 262 -20.16 16.78 -16.84
N ALA A 263 -20.94 17.43 -15.98
CA ALA A 263 -20.63 18.79 -15.57
C ALA A 263 -19.29 18.83 -14.82
N ARG A 264 -18.45 19.81 -15.16
CA ARG A 264 -17.08 19.92 -14.68
C ARG A 264 -17.02 20.32 -13.21
N LEU A 265 -16.06 19.78 -12.49
CA LEU A 265 -15.61 20.34 -11.22
C LEU A 265 -14.67 21.50 -11.52
N VAL A 266 -14.95 22.66 -10.94
CA VAL A 266 -14.19 23.89 -11.16
C VAL A 266 -13.83 24.57 -9.84
N GLN A 267 -12.88 25.49 -9.86
CA GLN A 267 -12.71 26.43 -8.76
C GLN A 267 -13.60 27.66 -8.93
N TRP A 268 -14.08 28.21 -7.81
CA TRP A 268 -14.90 29.43 -7.78
C TRP A 268 -14.77 30.16 -6.46
N ASP A 269 -15.01 31.45 -6.45
CA ASP A 269 -15.20 32.22 -5.22
C ASP A 269 -16.38 31.63 -4.44
N TYR A 270 -16.23 31.45 -3.13
CA TYR A 270 -17.28 30.82 -2.35
C TYR A 270 -18.55 31.68 -2.33
N VAL A 271 -19.62 31.11 -2.80
CA VAL A 271 -20.98 31.59 -2.59
C VAL A 271 -21.74 30.49 -1.85
N ASN A 272 -22.60 30.86 -0.90
CA ASN A 272 -23.30 29.89 -0.07
C ASN A 272 -24.43 29.18 -0.85
N GLN A 273 -24.03 28.43 -1.88
CA GLN A 273 -24.91 27.62 -2.75
C GLN A 273 -24.54 26.14 -2.66
N LEU A 274 -25.51 25.25 -2.88
CA LEU A 274 -25.33 23.81 -2.72
C LEU A 274 -24.35 23.20 -3.72
N ASN A 275 -24.06 23.83 -4.86
CA ASN A 275 -23.06 23.37 -5.83
C ASN A 275 -21.61 23.58 -5.34
N HIS A 276 -21.38 24.30 -4.23
CA HIS A 276 -20.11 24.44 -3.51
C HIS A 276 -20.01 23.50 -2.30
N GLN A 277 -21.01 22.65 -2.08
CA GLN A 277 -21.11 21.81 -0.90
C GLN A 277 -21.08 20.34 -1.31
N PHE A 278 -20.35 19.53 -0.56
CA PHE A 278 -20.09 18.14 -0.91
C PHE A 278 -20.28 17.21 0.29
N TYR A 279 -21.04 16.16 0.13
CA TYR A 279 -21.08 15.08 1.09
C TYR A 279 -19.80 14.22 0.93
N ILE A 280 -19.07 14.08 2.01
CA ILE A 280 -17.87 13.25 2.09
C ILE A 280 -18.21 11.98 2.87
N ARG A 281 -17.89 10.82 2.31
CA ARG A 281 -18.00 9.52 2.99
C ARG A 281 -16.67 8.83 2.96
N ASN A 282 -16.25 8.36 4.12
CA ASN A 282 -15.03 7.59 4.32
C ASN A 282 -15.43 6.16 4.71
N ILE A 283 -14.97 5.18 3.94
CA ILE A 283 -15.09 3.76 4.23
C ILE A 283 -13.68 3.18 4.17
N ASP A 284 -13.11 2.85 5.33
CA ASP A 284 -11.78 2.23 5.47
C ASP A 284 -10.65 2.99 4.75
N GLY A 285 -10.68 4.33 4.81
CA GLY A 285 -9.68 5.19 4.20
C GLY A 285 -9.91 5.50 2.72
N VAL A 286 -10.96 4.95 2.12
CA VAL A 286 -11.42 5.28 0.76
C VAL A 286 -12.59 6.25 0.84
N TYR A 287 -12.51 7.33 0.09
CA TYR A 287 -13.47 8.42 0.12
C TYR A 287 -14.32 8.45 -1.14
N THR A 288 -15.59 8.80 -0.98
CA THR A 288 -16.44 9.29 -2.06
C THR A 288 -16.84 10.73 -1.78
N ILE A 289 -16.91 11.53 -2.84
CA ILE A 289 -17.27 12.94 -2.81
C ILE A 289 -18.52 13.12 -3.66
N GLN A 290 -19.62 13.59 -3.07
CA GLN A 290 -20.91 13.74 -3.75
C GLN A 290 -21.36 15.18 -3.67
N ALA A 291 -21.72 15.79 -4.80
CA ALA A 291 -22.24 17.16 -4.84
C ALA A 291 -23.63 17.23 -4.17
N ALA A 292 -23.81 18.18 -3.24
CA ALA A 292 -25.04 18.25 -2.44
C ALA A 292 -26.28 18.66 -3.25
N HIS A 293 -26.13 19.44 -4.33
CA HIS A 293 -27.24 19.95 -5.15
C HIS A 293 -27.77 18.95 -6.18
N SER A 294 -26.89 18.08 -6.71
CA SER A 294 -27.19 17.15 -7.80
C SER A 294 -27.28 15.70 -7.32
N HIS A 295 -26.71 15.38 -6.18
CA HIS A 295 -26.48 14.02 -5.66
C HIS A 295 -25.60 13.16 -6.59
N LEU A 296 -24.88 13.75 -7.55
CA LEU A 296 -23.92 13.07 -8.41
C LEU A 296 -22.54 13.04 -7.73
N TYR A 297 -21.75 12.04 -8.08
CA TYR A 297 -20.44 11.78 -7.46
C TYR A 297 -19.32 12.38 -8.30
N ILE A 298 -18.32 12.92 -7.63
CA ILE A 298 -17.10 13.43 -8.25
C ILE A 298 -16.26 12.25 -8.72
N ASN A 299 -15.96 12.21 -10.01
CA ASN A 299 -15.18 11.16 -10.63
C ASN A 299 -14.25 11.69 -11.74
N VAL A 300 -13.39 10.81 -12.24
CA VAL A 300 -12.57 11.09 -13.43
C VAL A 300 -13.34 10.66 -14.68
N ALA A 301 -13.48 11.57 -15.64
CA ALA A 301 -14.23 11.35 -16.88
C ALA A 301 -13.70 10.12 -17.64
N GLY A 302 -14.63 9.29 -18.14
CA GLY A 302 -14.30 8.13 -18.98
C GLY A 302 -13.36 7.10 -18.35
N GLN A 303 -13.24 7.07 -17.01
CA GLN A 303 -12.28 6.22 -16.31
C GLN A 303 -10.82 6.45 -16.76
N ALA A 304 -10.50 7.64 -17.22
CA ALA A 304 -9.18 7.98 -17.72
C ALA A 304 -8.13 8.02 -16.60
N VAL A 305 -6.88 7.72 -16.95
CA VAL A 305 -5.75 7.70 -16.02
C VAL A 305 -4.64 8.68 -16.44
N MET A 306 -4.79 9.33 -17.59
CA MET A 306 -3.79 10.24 -18.13
C MET A 306 -3.88 11.63 -17.50
N ASP A 307 -2.75 12.31 -17.41
CA ASP A 307 -2.69 13.71 -17.00
C ASP A 307 -3.55 14.61 -17.85
N GLY A 308 -4.23 15.56 -17.21
CA GLY A 308 -5.18 16.45 -17.85
C GLY A 308 -6.59 15.89 -18.02
N SER A 309 -6.84 14.63 -17.61
CA SER A 309 -8.19 14.07 -17.68
C SER A 309 -9.14 14.83 -16.75
N PRO A 310 -10.31 15.26 -17.25
CA PRO A 310 -11.23 16.10 -16.49
C PRO A 310 -11.81 15.41 -15.27
N VAL A 311 -11.97 16.17 -14.19
CA VAL A 311 -12.78 15.77 -13.03
C VAL A 311 -14.17 16.35 -13.21
N ILE A 312 -15.18 15.49 -13.15
CA ILE A 312 -16.58 15.79 -13.42
C ILE A 312 -17.49 15.27 -12.33
N GLN A 313 -18.76 15.60 -12.35
CA GLN A 313 -19.78 14.86 -11.61
C GLN A 313 -20.45 13.80 -12.51
N TRP A 314 -20.79 12.66 -11.94
CA TRP A 314 -21.49 11.56 -12.64
C TRP A 314 -22.32 10.73 -11.67
N GLN A 315 -23.33 10.03 -12.19
CA GLN A 315 -24.07 9.06 -11.38
C GLN A 315 -23.15 7.99 -10.80
N TYR A 316 -23.46 7.49 -9.62
CA TYR A 316 -22.64 6.48 -8.95
C TYR A 316 -22.64 5.17 -9.76
N ALA A 317 -21.41 4.68 -10.03
CA ALA A 317 -21.19 3.39 -10.65
C ALA A 317 -20.01 2.73 -9.94
N ASN A 318 -20.16 2.03 -8.90
CA ASN A 318 -19.14 1.41 -8.03
C ASN A 318 -17.80 1.05 -8.71
N GLN A 319 -17.20 2.01 -9.38
CA GLN A 319 -15.93 1.93 -10.11
C GLN A 319 -14.85 2.71 -9.35
N ASP A 320 -13.57 2.44 -9.65
CA ASP A 320 -12.48 3.08 -8.90
C ASP A 320 -12.23 4.54 -9.30
N ASN A 321 -12.76 5.00 -10.45
CA ASN A 321 -12.69 6.40 -10.87
C ASN A 321 -13.55 7.37 -10.04
N VAL A 322 -14.45 6.88 -9.20
CA VAL A 322 -15.28 7.66 -8.25
C VAL A 322 -14.71 7.61 -6.83
N LYS A 323 -13.66 6.85 -6.62
CA LYS A 323 -13.03 6.62 -5.32
C LYS A 323 -11.76 7.43 -5.18
N TRP A 324 -11.57 8.00 -4.00
CA TRP A 324 -10.47 8.91 -3.70
C TRP A 324 -9.75 8.50 -2.41
N LYS A 325 -8.47 8.83 -2.32
CA LYS A 325 -7.70 8.81 -1.09
C LYS A 325 -7.36 10.23 -0.69
N LEU A 326 -7.39 10.54 0.59
CA LEU A 326 -6.93 11.80 1.11
C LEU A 326 -5.55 11.63 1.74
N VAL A 327 -4.55 12.30 1.17
CA VAL A 327 -3.16 12.22 1.59
C VAL A 327 -2.78 13.57 2.18
N TYR A 328 -2.44 13.62 3.48
CA TYR A 328 -2.00 14.88 4.09
C TYR A 328 -0.60 15.23 3.62
N VAL A 329 -0.45 16.43 3.07
CA VAL A 329 0.82 16.96 2.60
C VAL A 329 1.25 18.06 3.56
N ASN A 330 2.35 17.81 4.28
CA ASN A 330 2.99 18.82 5.10
C ASN A 330 4.03 19.54 4.24
N LYS A 331 3.92 20.85 4.11
CA LYS A 331 4.84 21.68 3.31
C LYS A 331 5.71 22.51 4.23
N ASN A 332 7.02 22.50 3.95
CA ASN A 332 7.98 23.39 4.60
C ASN A 332 7.71 24.85 4.19
N GLU A 333 8.29 25.80 4.90
CA GLU A 333 8.06 27.24 4.80
C GLU A 333 7.79 27.74 3.36
N GLY A 334 6.66 28.48 3.21
CA GLY A 334 6.23 29.10 1.96
C GLY A 334 5.10 28.44 1.19
N SER A 335 4.73 27.20 1.50
CA SER A 335 3.60 26.49 0.87
C SER A 335 2.56 26.07 1.90
N LYS A 336 1.28 26.07 1.51
CA LYS A 336 0.19 25.74 2.44
C LYS A 336 0.03 24.21 2.57
N SER A 337 0.22 23.68 3.78
CA SER A 337 -0.10 22.29 4.12
C SER A 337 -1.60 22.02 3.96
N GLY A 338 -1.96 20.76 3.70
CA GLY A 338 -3.36 20.37 3.54
C GLY A 338 -3.50 18.96 2.97
N TRP A 339 -4.72 18.60 2.62
CA TRP A 339 -5.03 17.30 2.04
C TRP A 339 -4.85 17.33 0.52
N ALA A 340 -4.13 16.40 -0.06
CA ALA A 340 -4.16 16.09 -1.48
C ALA A 340 -5.24 15.05 -1.75
N ILE A 341 -5.98 15.19 -2.85
CA ILE A 341 -7.05 14.27 -3.26
C ILE A 341 -6.50 13.40 -4.38
N GLN A 342 -6.28 12.11 -4.11
CA GLN A 342 -5.69 11.13 -5.03
C GLN A 342 -6.75 10.17 -5.55
N GLY A 343 -6.86 10.01 -6.87
CA GLY A 343 -7.74 9.01 -7.49
C GLY A 343 -7.27 7.57 -7.19
N VAL A 344 -8.17 6.71 -6.79
CA VAL A 344 -7.84 5.29 -6.50
C VAL A 344 -7.42 4.57 -7.78
N GLN A 345 -8.11 4.79 -8.89
CA GLN A 345 -7.83 4.16 -10.17
C GLN A 345 -6.52 4.64 -10.81
N SER A 346 -6.33 5.97 -10.89
CA SER A 346 -5.21 6.56 -11.62
C SER A 346 -3.94 6.67 -10.79
N GLY A 347 -4.06 6.76 -9.46
CA GLY A 347 -2.95 7.17 -8.59
C GLY A 347 -2.58 8.66 -8.72
N SER A 348 -3.17 9.38 -9.67
CA SER A 348 -2.94 10.80 -9.94
C SER A 348 -3.73 11.70 -8.99
N TYR A 349 -3.33 12.95 -8.86
CA TYR A 349 -3.89 13.90 -7.92
C TYR A 349 -4.84 14.90 -8.60
N MET A 350 -5.94 15.22 -7.93
CA MET A 350 -6.80 16.32 -8.34
C MET A 350 -6.03 17.62 -8.30
N SER A 351 -6.08 18.38 -9.41
CA SER A 351 -5.29 19.59 -9.63
C SER A 351 -6.04 20.57 -10.51
N LEU A 352 -5.75 21.86 -10.38
CA LEU A 352 -6.21 22.83 -11.39
C LEU A 352 -5.55 22.53 -12.74
N GLN A 353 -6.25 22.81 -13.82
CA GLN A 353 -5.76 22.62 -15.17
C GLN A 353 -4.53 23.48 -15.44
N SER A 354 -4.54 24.75 -15.07
CA SER A 354 -3.36 25.58 -14.98
C SER A 354 -2.97 25.78 -13.51
N PHE A 355 -1.78 25.35 -13.13
CA PHE A 355 -1.36 25.31 -11.72
C PHE A 355 -1.37 26.68 -11.01
N SER A 356 -1.17 27.76 -11.76
CA SER A 356 -1.12 29.13 -11.27
C SER A 356 -2.40 29.94 -11.53
N GLY A 357 -3.43 29.33 -12.12
CA GLY A 357 -4.67 30.01 -12.44
C GLY A 357 -5.46 30.42 -11.20
N ASN A 358 -5.95 31.65 -11.16
CA ASN A 358 -6.78 32.16 -10.06
C ASN A 358 -8.16 32.65 -10.55
N ASN A 359 -8.59 32.22 -11.73
CA ASN A 359 -9.86 32.61 -12.32
C ASN A 359 -10.99 31.67 -11.87
N ASN A 360 -12.19 32.25 -11.69
CA ASN A 360 -13.40 31.47 -11.54
C ASN A 360 -13.66 30.64 -12.80
N GLY A 361 -14.15 29.40 -12.64
CA GLY A 361 -14.45 28.51 -13.76
C GLY A 361 -13.26 27.67 -14.24
N GLU A 362 -12.08 27.80 -13.64
CA GLU A 362 -10.97 26.93 -14.02
C GLU A 362 -11.24 25.50 -13.58
N ALA A 363 -11.06 24.55 -14.52
CA ALA A 363 -11.40 23.15 -14.33
C ALA A 363 -10.39 22.42 -13.45
N LEU A 364 -10.89 21.45 -12.69
CA LEU A 364 -10.08 20.43 -12.03
C LEU A 364 -9.85 19.26 -12.98
N VAL A 365 -8.62 18.77 -12.97
CA VAL A 365 -8.15 17.61 -13.73
C VAL A 365 -7.35 16.69 -12.80
N ILE A 366 -7.04 15.49 -13.24
CA ILE A 366 -6.02 14.68 -12.56
C ILE A 366 -4.64 14.93 -13.18
N LYS A 367 -3.60 14.96 -12.34
CA LYS A 367 -2.20 15.06 -12.75
C LYS A 367 -1.36 14.11 -11.94
N SER A 368 -0.50 13.35 -12.63
CA SER A 368 0.61 12.67 -11.99
C SER A 368 1.56 13.72 -11.40
N ARG A 369 2.31 13.40 -10.37
CA ARG A 369 3.37 14.30 -9.91
C ARG A 369 4.37 14.48 -11.04
N GLY A 370 4.52 15.72 -11.54
CA GLY A 370 5.37 16.01 -12.68
C GLY A 370 6.83 15.66 -12.45
N TYR A 371 7.41 15.04 -13.45
CA TYR A 371 8.83 15.09 -13.74
C TYR A 371 9.07 16.37 -14.55
N GLY A 372 9.85 17.32 -14.02
CA GLY A 372 10.26 18.51 -14.72
C GLY A 372 11.25 19.32 -13.91
N ASP A 373 12.33 19.66 -14.56
CA ASP A 373 13.52 20.38 -14.11
C ASP A 373 13.30 21.39 -12.97
N GLY A 374 13.71 21.02 -11.76
CA GLY A 374 14.10 21.98 -10.71
C GLY A 374 13.01 22.72 -9.94
N ALA A 375 11.75 22.62 -10.29
CA ALA A 375 10.65 23.13 -9.49
C ALA A 375 10.05 21.98 -8.66
N GLN A 376 10.04 22.10 -7.34
CA GLN A 376 9.19 21.28 -6.46
C GLN A 376 7.75 21.56 -6.86
N GLU A 377 7.21 20.83 -7.83
CA GLU A 377 5.81 20.93 -8.20
C GLU A 377 4.94 20.53 -7.03
N SER A 378 4.35 21.51 -6.46
CA SER A 378 3.50 21.40 -5.31
C SER A 378 2.20 20.73 -5.73
N VAL A 379 1.98 19.50 -5.28
CA VAL A 379 0.64 18.88 -5.32
C VAL A 379 -0.35 19.90 -4.78
N GLN A 380 -1.47 20.06 -5.47
CA GLN A 380 -2.56 20.92 -5.02
C GLN A 380 -3.07 20.39 -3.68
N THR A 381 -3.18 21.26 -2.69
CA THR A 381 -3.69 20.88 -1.38
C THR A 381 -5.03 21.56 -1.12
N PHE A 382 -5.86 20.85 -0.35
CA PHE A 382 -7.23 21.23 -0.04
C PHE A 382 -7.44 21.28 1.47
N THR A 383 -8.33 22.16 1.90
CA THR A 383 -8.86 22.21 3.25
C THR A 383 -10.33 21.83 3.23
N PHE A 384 -10.69 20.83 4.02
CA PHE A 384 -12.07 20.37 4.18
C PHE A 384 -12.70 21.09 5.37
N GLU A 385 -13.63 21.99 5.11
CA GLU A 385 -14.34 22.77 6.14
C GLU A 385 -15.73 22.14 6.34
N LYS A 386 -15.91 21.44 7.47
CA LYS A 386 -17.18 20.78 7.79
C LYS A 386 -18.26 21.82 8.10
N ILE A 387 -19.42 21.69 7.44
CA ILE A 387 -20.57 22.60 7.58
C ILE A 387 -21.86 21.89 7.96
N GLY A 388 -21.86 20.54 8.01
CA GLY A 388 -23.03 19.76 8.38
C GLY A 388 -22.75 18.26 8.47
N GLU A 389 -23.81 17.51 8.79
CA GLU A 389 -23.78 16.03 8.86
C GLU A 389 -24.37 15.41 7.58
N LEU A 390 -24.15 14.09 7.40
CA LEU A 390 -24.83 13.34 6.36
C LEU A 390 -26.35 13.28 6.61
N PRO A 391 -27.20 13.25 5.58
CA PRO A 391 -28.64 13.08 5.73
C PRO A 391 -28.98 11.81 6.52
N MET A 392 -30.02 11.87 7.37
CA MET A 392 -30.41 10.72 8.22
C MET A 392 -30.76 9.46 7.44
N SER A 393 -31.33 9.60 6.25
CA SER A 393 -31.68 8.49 5.34
C SER A 393 -30.45 7.66 4.88
N GLU A 394 -29.25 8.20 5.02
CA GLU A 394 -28.02 7.54 4.58
C GLU A 394 -27.13 7.06 5.74
N LYS A 395 -27.45 7.44 6.99
CA LYS A 395 -26.68 7.02 8.18
C LYS A 395 -26.76 5.51 8.44
N GLY A 396 -27.79 4.82 7.92
CA GLY A 396 -28.05 3.39 8.15
C GLY A 396 -27.60 2.44 7.06
N LEU A 397 -27.31 2.92 5.85
CA LEU A 397 -27.07 2.05 4.69
C LEU A 397 -25.68 1.40 4.66
N TYR A 398 -24.74 1.82 5.51
CA TYR A 398 -23.35 1.36 5.47
C TYR A 398 -22.82 0.76 6.78
N GLN A 399 -23.68 0.55 7.79
CA GLN A 399 -23.23 -0.11 9.03
C GLN A 399 -23.19 -1.64 8.95
N HIS A 400 -23.83 -2.25 7.97
CA HIS A 400 -23.81 -3.71 7.78
C HIS A 400 -23.95 -4.08 6.30
N SER A 401 -22.87 -4.44 5.64
CA SER A 401 -22.91 -5.39 4.53
C SER A 401 -22.20 -6.66 4.96
N PRO A 402 -22.93 -7.67 5.45
CA PRO A 402 -22.38 -9.01 5.48
C PRO A 402 -22.24 -9.49 4.03
N HIS A 403 -21.12 -10.08 3.70
CA HIS A 403 -20.92 -10.81 2.47
C HIS A 403 -22.05 -11.80 2.25
N MET A 404 -22.98 -11.48 1.36
CA MET A 404 -23.91 -12.48 0.83
C MET A 404 -23.17 -13.30 -0.23
N LEU A 405 -22.66 -14.44 0.18
CA LEU A 405 -22.38 -15.54 -0.74
C LEU A 405 -23.70 -15.98 -1.40
N PRO A 406 -23.75 -16.18 -2.73
CA PRO A 406 -24.94 -16.69 -3.37
C PRO A 406 -25.21 -18.11 -2.84
N LYS A 407 -26.40 -18.32 -2.30
CA LYS A 407 -26.92 -19.65 -1.94
C LYS A 407 -26.98 -20.47 -3.21
N SER A 408 -26.21 -21.55 -3.28
CA SER A 408 -26.37 -22.59 -4.29
C SER A 408 -27.79 -23.14 -4.19
N LYS A 409 -28.56 -23.00 -5.27
CA LYS A 409 -29.83 -23.74 -5.42
C LYS A 409 -29.46 -25.20 -5.68
N SER A 410 -29.77 -26.04 -4.70
CA SER A 410 -29.91 -27.49 -4.90
C SER A 410 -31.06 -27.77 -5.84
N LYS A 411 -30.80 -28.44 -6.91
CA LYS A 411 -31.66 -29.48 -7.53
C LYS A 411 -30.76 -30.57 -8.05
#